data_b88b8c3af585696baa137dc2bd8ee845
#
_entry.id   b88b8c3af585696baa137dc2bd8ee845
#
_cell.length_a   1.000
_cell.length_b   1.000
_cell.length_c   1.000
_cell.angle_alpha   90.00
_cell.angle_beta   90.00
_cell.angle_gamma   90.00
#
_symmetry.space_group_name_H-M   'P 1'
#
loop_
_entity.id
_entity.type
_entity.pdbx_description
1 polymer ?
#
loop_
_entity_poly.entity_id
_entity_poly.type
_entity_poly.pdbx_seq_one_letter_code
_entity_poly.pdbx_strand_id
1 'polypeptide(L)'
;GEQLDLTGGTIEFKQGNETKILNITKDMVTGYNPKKIGNQTLTVTYEGLSQEFIVNVKDYITRLEVKKPEKTDYEYGENLDLTGGTILIITASGKVDEKVDITAYMISGYDKTKEGTQTITVEYKGLQGKFQVSVKDKIKAISLNNEPNKINYKNGEALDITGATIDIIKSSGINTIPVTDNMISGYNPQNSGL
;
A
#
# COMPACT_ATOMS: atom_id res chain seq x y z
N GLY A 1 -9.79 -11.78 -21.29
CA GLY A 1 -9.16 -12.67 -22.29
C GLY A 1 -9.45 -12.22 -23.70
N GLU A 2 -8.45 -12.34 -24.54
CA GLU A 2 -8.57 -12.01 -25.97
C GLU A 2 -9.44 -13.07 -26.66
N GLN A 3 -10.17 -12.65 -27.72
CA GLN A 3 -10.92 -13.59 -28.53
C GLN A 3 -9.99 -14.35 -29.49
N LEU A 4 -10.36 -15.58 -29.84
CA LEU A 4 -9.61 -16.38 -30.81
C LEU A 4 -9.69 -15.70 -32.18
N ASP A 5 -8.53 -15.33 -32.73
CA ASP A 5 -8.40 -14.84 -34.10
C ASP A 5 -8.11 -16.03 -35.02
N LEU A 6 -9.00 -16.22 -35.99
CA LEU A 6 -8.93 -17.29 -37.00
C LEU A 6 -8.55 -16.72 -38.39
N THR A 7 -8.18 -15.46 -38.45
CA THR A 7 -7.82 -14.80 -39.73
C THR A 7 -6.67 -15.54 -40.43
N GLY A 8 -6.86 -15.92 -41.64
CA GLY A 8 -5.89 -16.67 -42.45
C GLY A 8 -5.85 -18.18 -42.18
N GLY A 9 -6.62 -18.67 -41.17
CA GLY A 9 -6.73 -20.10 -40.92
C GLY A 9 -7.56 -20.80 -42.01
N THR A 10 -7.05 -21.88 -42.56
CA THR A 10 -7.75 -22.67 -43.60
C THR A 10 -7.70 -24.16 -43.30
N ILE A 11 -8.70 -24.87 -43.75
CA ILE A 11 -8.67 -26.37 -43.86
C ILE A 11 -8.60 -26.76 -45.33
N GLU A 12 -7.83 -27.80 -45.57
CA GLU A 12 -7.75 -28.44 -46.87
C GLU A 12 -8.39 -29.82 -46.75
N PHE A 13 -9.28 -30.13 -47.68
CA PHE A 13 -9.95 -31.44 -47.75
C PHE A 13 -10.12 -31.91 -49.18
N LYS A 14 -10.19 -33.23 -49.33
CA LYS A 14 -10.41 -33.88 -50.64
C LYS A 14 -11.86 -34.24 -50.81
N GLN A 15 -12.44 -33.85 -51.95
CA GLN A 15 -13.76 -34.26 -52.41
C GLN A 15 -13.61 -34.99 -53.73
N GLY A 16 -13.59 -36.32 -53.72
CA GLY A 16 -13.18 -37.11 -54.89
C GLY A 16 -11.71 -36.91 -55.23
N ASN A 17 -11.38 -36.50 -56.42
CA ASN A 17 -10.02 -36.20 -56.90
C ASN A 17 -9.63 -34.71 -56.73
N GLU A 18 -10.52 -33.87 -56.24
CA GLU A 18 -10.31 -32.44 -56.13
C GLU A 18 -9.88 -32.07 -54.67
N THR A 19 -8.91 -31.18 -54.57
CA THR A 19 -8.52 -30.55 -53.30
C THR A 19 -9.27 -29.22 -53.17
N LYS A 20 -9.97 -29.06 -52.04
CA LYS A 20 -10.67 -27.79 -51.70
C LYS A 20 -10.09 -27.15 -50.49
N ILE A 21 -10.05 -25.84 -50.49
CA ILE A 21 -9.59 -25.01 -49.34
C ILE A 21 -10.77 -24.17 -48.84
N LEU A 22 -11.01 -24.24 -47.53
CA LEU A 22 -12.06 -23.47 -46.86
C LEU A 22 -11.48 -22.71 -45.67
N ASN A 23 -11.91 -21.43 -45.48
CA ASN A 23 -11.54 -20.67 -44.30
C ASN A 23 -12.18 -21.27 -43.06
N ILE A 24 -11.41 -21.31 -41.97
CA ILE A 24 -11.90 -21.76 -40.68
C ILE A 24 -12.80 -20.66 -40.10
N THR A 25 -13.98 -21.06 -39.65
CA THR A 25 -14.94 -20.18 -38.99
C THR A 25 -15.09 -20.55 -37.51
N LYS A 26 -15.62 -19.63 -36.71
CA LYS A 26 -15.69 -19.82 -35.26
C LYS A 26 -16.56 -21.01 -34.81
N ASP A 27 -17.59 -21.29 -35.56
CA ASP A 27 -18.49 -22.42 -35.34
C ASP A 27 -17.85 -23.80 -35.61
N MET A 28 -16.78 -23.82 -36.41
CA MET A 28 -15.99 -25.03 -36.66
C MET A 28 -15.01 -25.37 -35.53
N VAL A 29 -14.70 -24.41 -34.61
CA VAL A 29 -13.63 -24.58 -33.65
C VAL A 29 -14.17 -24.71 -32.24
N THR A 30 -13.67 -25.68 -31.51
CA THR A 30 -13.98 -25.95 -30.09
C THR A 30 -12.69 -26.04 -29.25
N GLY A 31 -12.83 -25.88 -27.92
CA GLY A 31 -11.72 -26.08 -26.97
C GLY A 31 -10.99 -24.80 -26.54
N TYR A 32 -11.33 -23.63 -27.12
CA TYR A 32 -10.71 -22.36 -26.73
C TYR A 32 -11.31 -21.77 -25.44
N ASN A 33 -10.44 -21.46 -24.48
CA ASN A 33 -10.81 -20.73 -23.28
C ASN A 33 -9.82 -19.55 -23.05
N PRO A 34 -10.26 -18.30 -23.28
CA PRO A 34 -9.39 -17.12 -23.16
C PRO A 34 -8.90 -16.83 -21.73
N LYS A 35 -9.45 -17.53 -20.72
CA LYS A 35 -9.03 -17.42 -19.31
C LYS A 35 -8.06 -18.51 -18.87
N LYS A 36 -7.90 -19.57 -19.66
CA LYS A 36 -6.97 -20.67 -19.36
C LYS A 36 -5.61 -20.37 -19.98
N ILE A 37 -4.65 -19.98 -19.16
CA ILE A 37 -3.28 -19.64 -19.58
C ILE A 37 -2.51 -20.91 -19.98
N GLY A 38 -1.63 -20.76 -20.98
CA GLY A 38 -0.79 -21.82 -21.51
C GLY A 38 -1.31 -22.41 -22.81
N ASN A 39 -0.75 -23.56 -23.20
CA ASN A 39 -1.12 -24.26 -24.43
C ASN A 39 -2.50 -24.87 -24.30
N GLN A 40 -3.30 -24.69 -25.33
CA GLN A 40 -4.63 -25.28 -25.47
C GLN A 40 -4.71 -25.97 -26.82
N THR A 41 -5.14 -27.24 -26.80
CA THR A 41 -5.46 -27.97 -28.01
C THR A 41 -6.89 -27.67 -28.40
N LEU A 42 -7.04 -27.10 -29.61
CA LEU A 42 -8.33 -26.80 -30.23
C LEU A 42 -8.63 -27.82 -31.29
N THR A 43 -9.91 -28.14 -31.45
CA THR A 43 -10.38 -29.04 -32.49
C THR A 43 -11.18 -28.23 -33.51
N VAL A 44 -10.77 -28.33 -34.78
CA VAL A 44 -11.57 -27.85 -35.93
C VAL A 44 -12.33 -29.05 -36.52
N THR A 45 -13.62 -28.90 -36.73
CA THR A 45 -14.50 -29.93 -37.27
C THR A 45 -15.23 -29.43 -38.51
N TYR A 46 -15.20 -30.20 -39.58
CA TYR A 46 -15.94 -29.94 -40.80
C TYR A 46 -16.47 -31.25 -41.40
N GLU A 47 -17.75 -31.35 -41.69
CA GLU A 47 -18.43 -32.53 -42.25
C GLU A 47 -18.12 -33.84 -41.55
N GLY A 48 -18.01 -33.80 -40.18
CA GLY A 48 -17.74 -34.96 -39.35
C GLY A 48 -16.25 -35.35 -39.27
N LEU A 49 -15.36 -34.68 -39.96
CA LEU A 49 -13.92 -34.85 -39.87
C LEU A 49 -13.34 -33.81 -38.92
N SER A 50 -12.37 -34.20 -38.10
CA SER A 50 -11.78 -33.34 -37.12
C SER A 50 -10.26 -33.31 -37.22
N GLN A 51 -9.66 -32.17 -36.92
CA GLN A 51 -8.23 -31.98 -36.83
C GLN A 51 -7.90 -31.06 -35.64
N GLU A 52 -6.74 -31.27 -35.05
CA GLU A 52 -6.32 -30.48 -33.88
C GLU A 52 -5.20 -29.52 -34.23
N PHE A 53 -5.18 -28.38 -33.52
CA PHE A 53 -4.09 -27.43 -33.52
C PHE A 53 -3.92 -26.85 -32.14
N ILE A 54 -2.72 -26.25 -31.87
CA ILE A 54 -2.39 -25.69 -30.55
C ILE A 54 -2.32 -24.19 -30.66
N VAL A 55 -2.94 -23.52 -29.67
CA VAL A 55 -2.76 -22.09 -29.41
C VAL A 55 -2.17 -21.91 -28.02
N ASN A 56 -1.47 -20.79 -27.82
CA ASN A 56 -0.91 -20.43 -26.53
C ASN A 56 -1.55 -19.16 -26.03
N VAL A 57 -2.22 -19.22 -24.87
CA VAL A 57 -2.74 -18.07 -24.17
C VAL A 57 -1.65 -17.58 -23.21
N LYS A 58 -1.09 -16.41 -23.50
CA LYS A 58 -0.01 -15.81 -22.70
C LYS A 58 -0.53 -15.33 -21.35
N ASP A 59 0.30 -15.49 -20.34
CA ASP A 59 0.05 -14.88 -19.03
C ASP A 59 0.22 -13.36 -19.12
N TYR A 60 -0.49 -12.61 -18.28
CA TYR A 60 -0.46 -11.15 -18.26
C TYR A 60 -0.54 -10.61 -16.84
N ILE A 61 0.03 -9.46 -16.64
CA ILE A 61 0.05 -8.77 -15.35
C ILE A 61 -1.35 -8.30 -15.00
N THR A 62 -1.80 -8.57 -13.77
CA THR A 62 -3.16 -8.23 -13.30
C THR A 62 -3.17 -7.28 -12.11
N ARG A 63 -2.18 -7.38 -11.20
CA ARG A 63 -2.15 -6.59 -9.99
C ARG A 63 -0.74 -6.40 -9.46
N LEU A 64 -0.63 -5.40 -8.60
CA LEU A 64 0.53 -5.10 -7.80
C LEU A 64 0.18 -5.36 -6.34
N GLU A 65 1.04 -6.09 -5.63
CA GLU A 65 0.96 -6.28 -4.18
C GLU A 65 2.10 -5.52 -3.50
N VAL A 66 1.77 -4.75 -2.47
CA VAL A 66 2.74 -3.93 -1.73
C VAL A 66 3.09 -4.62 -0.42
N LYS A 67 4.39 -4.90 -0.22
CA LYS A 67 4.95 -5.09 1.11
C LYS A 67 5.42 -3.72 1.59
N LYS A 68 4.80 -3.21 2.65
CA LYS A 68 5.12 -1.89 3.21
C LYS A 68 6.56 -1.84 3.73
N PRO A 69 7.19 -0.65 3.81
CA PRO A 69 8.46 -0.42 4.47
C PRO A 69 8.45 -0.87 5.94
N GLU A 70 9.63 -1.07 6.49
CA GLU A 70 9.80 -1.48 7.89
C GLU A 70 9.34 -0.38 8.86
N LYS A 71 9.66 0.89 8.52
CA LYS A 71 9.23 2.04 9.29
C LYS A 71 7.91 2.58 8.76
N THR A 72 6.92 2.75 9.65
CA THR A 72 5.61 3.30 9.34
C THR A 72 5.18 4.45 10.25
N ASP A 73 5.96 4.73 11.30
CA ASP A 73 5.68 5.80 12.26
C ASP A 73 6.81 6.84 12.24
N TYR A 74 6.46 8.09 12.00
CA TYR A 74 7.38 9.19 11.75
C TYR A 74 7.14 10.34 12.74
N GLU A 75 8.20 11.04 13.10
CA GLU A 75 8.09 12.31 13.80
C GLU A 75 7.67 13.42 12.81
N TYR A 76 7.05 14.48 13.30
CA TYR A 76 6.73 15.65 12.49
C TYR A 76 8.00 16.21 11.83
N GLY A 77 7.96 16.38 10.51
CA GLY A 77 9.08 16.87 9.71
C GLY A 77 10.08 15.80 9.25
N GLU A 78 9.89 14.55 9.64
CA GLU A 78 10.77 13.44 9.26
C GLU A 78 10.52 12.98 7.82
N ASN A 79 11.59 12.64 7.09
CA ASN A 79 11.47 12.11 5.74
C ASN A 79 11.02 10.65 5.75
N LEU A 80 10.25 10.26 4.72
CA LEU A 80 9.82 8.87 4.53
C LEU A 80 11.02 7.96 4.26
N ASP A 81 11.08 6.86 5.00
CA ASP A 81 12.05 5.77 4.81
C ASP A 81 11.36 4.60 4.11
N LEU A 82 11.87 4.21 2.95
CA LEU A 82 11.32 3.13 2.12
C LEU A 82 12.03 1.79 2.31
N THR A 83 12.99 1.72 3.25
CA THR A 83 13.77 0.51 3.52
C THR A 83 12.88 -0.69 3.81
N GLY A 84 13.14 -1.81 3.12
CA GLY A 84 12.36 -3.05 3.24
C GLY A 84 11.02 -3.06 2.52
N GLY A 85 10.61 -1.90 1.95
CA GLY A 85 9.41 -1.80 1.11
C GLY A 85 9.63 -2.42 -0.26
N THR A 86 8.75 -3.33 -0.67
CA THR A 86 8.83 -3.98 -1.99
C THR A 86 7.45 -4.09 -2.63
N ILE A 87 7.45 -4.19 -3.95
CA ILE A 87 6.27 -4.53 -4.74
C ILE A 87 6.46 -5.88 -5.42
N LEU A 88 5.37 -6.64 -5.50
CA LEU A 88 5.28 -7.86 -6.27
C LEU A 88 4.31 -7.64 -7.43
N ILE A 89 4.74 -7.91 -8.64
CA ILE A 89 3.88 -7.90 -9.82
C ILE A 89 3.30 -9.29 -10.00
N ILE A 90 1.98 -9.39 -9.96
CA ILE A 90 1.27 -10.66 -10.00
C ILE A 90 0.55 -10.81 -11.33
N THR A 91 0.73 -11.96 -11.95
CA THR A 91 0.07 -12.32 -13.20
C THR A 91 -1.32 -12.93 -12.97
N ALA A 92 -2.08 -13.12 -14.03
CA ALA A 92 -3.41 -13.73 -14.00
C ALA A 92 -3.39 -15.20 -13.51
N SER A 93 -2.29 -15.93 -13.70
CA SER A 93 -2.09 -17.26 -13.11
C SER A 93 -1.74 -17.24 -11.62
N GLY A 94 -1.53 -16.05 -11.02
CA GLY A 94 -1.11 -15.90 -9.63
C GLY A 94 0.39 -16.02 -9.40
N LYS A 95 1.18 -16.12 -10.45
CA LYS A 95 2.65 -16.16 -10.33
C LYS A 95 3.21 -14.76 -10.07
N VAL A 96 4.31 -14.70 -9.33
CA VAL A 96 5.11 -13.48 -9.20
C VAL A 96 5.96 -13.36 -10.46
N ASP A 97 5.71 -12.33 -11.25
CA ASP A 97 6.46 -11.99 -12.46
C ASP A 97 7.74 -11.22 -12.11
N GLU A 98 7.62 -10.27 -11.19
CA GLU A 98 8.70 -9.39 -10.79
C GLU A 98 8.58 -8.99 -9.31
N LYS A 99 9.73 -8.82 -8.65
CA LYS A 99 9.85 -8.20 -7.33
C LYS A 99 10.79 -7.00 -7.43
N VAL A 100 10.32 -5.83 -6.99
CA VAL A 100 11.04 -4.56 -7.09
C VAL A 100 11.02 -3.84 -5.76
N ASP A 101 12.12 -3.22 -5.35
CA ASP A 101 12.16 -2.35 -4.18
C ASP A 101 11.44 -1.02 -4.49
N ILE A 102 10.69 -0.53 -3.50
CA ILE A 102 9.98 0.75 -3.64
C ILE A 102 10.99 1.89 -3.62
N THR A 103 10.91 2.79 -4.59
CA THR A 103 11.73 4.00 -4.69
C THR A 103 10.89 5.27 -4.58
N ALA A 104 11.53 6.39 -4.29
CA ALA A 104 10.86 7.68 -4.14
C ALA A 104 10.08 8.12 -5.39
N TYR A 105 10.50 7.68 -6.57
CA TYR A 105 9.82 8.01 -7.84
C TYR A 105 8.51 7.25 -8.06
N MET A 106 8.28 6.17 -7.31
CA MET A 106 7.09 5.33 -7.41
C MET A 106 5.98 5.76 -6.48
N ILE A 107 6.24 6.68 -5.54
CA ILE A 107 5.33 6.99 -4.44
C ILE A 107 4.72 8.38 -4.55
N SER A 108 3.54 8.53 -3.97
CA SER A 108 2.86 9.79 -3.74
C SER A 108 2.02 9.74 -2.46
N GLY A 109 1.67 10.93 -1.94
CA GLY A 109 0.74 11.05 -0.81
C GLY A 109 1.40 11.18 0.57
N TYR A 110 2.74 11.27 0.68
CA TYR A 110 3.42 11.58 1.93
C TYR A 110 3.66 13.07 2.09
N ASP A 111 3.24 13.61 3.22
CA ASP A 111 3.56 14.97 3.66
C ASP A 111 4.05 14.91 5.11
N LYS A 112 5.33 15.13 5.31
CA LYS A 112 5.99 15.10 6.63
C LYS A 112 5.49 16.18 7.61
N THR A 113 4.77 17.18 7.13
CA THR A 113 4.21 18.27 7.94
C THR A 113 2.71 18.10 8.21
N LYS A 114 2.09 17.06 7.64
CA LYS A 114 0.70 16.71 7.88
C LYS A 114 0.61 15.58 8.90
N GLU A 115 0.12 15.91 10.07
CA GLU A 115 -0.04 14.97 11.19
C GLU A 115 -1.14 13.93 10.94
N GLY A 116 -1.02 12.78 11.62
CA GLY A 116 -1.98 11.69 11.53
C GLY A 116 -1.64 10.63 10.47
N THR A 117 -2.61 9.77 10.19
CA THR A 117 -2.45 8.67 9.23
C THR A 117 -2.54 9.18 7.80
N GLN A 118 -1.57 8.79 6.99
CA GLN A 118 -1.50 9.11 5.57
C GLN A 118 -1.46 7.83 4.73
N THR A 119 -2.16 7.86 3.61
CA THR A 119 -2.14 6.77 2.64
C THR A 119 -1.14 7.08 1.54
N ILE A 120 -0.13 6.23 1.43
CA ILE A 120 0.89 6.30 0.39
C ILE A 120 0.45 5.44 -0.77
N THR A 121 0.42 6.01 -1.96
CA THR A 121 0.15 5.29 -3.20
C THR A 121 1.49 4.96 -3.87
N VAL A 122 1.65 3.70 -4.24
CA VAL A 122 2.78 3.20 -5.03
C VAL A 122 2.28 2.93 -6.43
N GLU A 123 2.96 3.47 -7.44
CA GLU A 123 2.63 3.25 -8.84
C GLU A 123 3.82 2.63 -9.58
N TYR A 124 3.56 1.56 -10.33
CA TYR A 124 4.56 0.87 -11.15
C TYR A 124 3.90 0.18 -12.35
N LYS A 125 4.43 0.41 -13.56
CA LYS A 125 3.90 -0.15 -14.82
C LYS A 125 2.39 0.05 -15.01
N GLY A 126 1.86 1.22 -14.59
CA GLY A 126 0.43 1.54 -14.67
C GLY A 126 -0.47 0.83 -13.65
N LEU A 127 0.12 0.07 -12.72
CA LEU A 127 -0.59 -0.55 -11.60
C LEU A 127 -0.35 0.26 -10.32
N GLN A 128 -1.32 0.24 -9.42
CA GLN A 128 -1.26 0.93 -8.15
C GLN A 128 -1.47 0.00 -6.97
N GLY A 129 -0.73 0.26 -5.91
CA GLY A 129 -0.91 -0.32 -4.58
C GLY A 129 -0.81 0.75 -3.51
N LYS A 130 -1.17 0.43 -2.27
CA LYS A 130 -1.21 1.41 -1.18
C LYS A 130 -0.68 0.80 0.11
N PHE A 131 -0.10 1.66 0.95
CA PHE A 131 0.18 1.37 2.35
C PHE A 131 -0.06 2.62 3.20
N GLN A 132 -0.11 2.47 4.50
CA GLN A 132 -0.33 3.59 5.43
C GLN A 132 0.90 3.82 6.28
N VAL A 133 1.12 5.10 6.61
CA VAL A 133 2.09 5.59 7.57
C VAL A 133 1.41 6.57 8.52
N SER A 134 2.03 6.82 9.68
CA SER A 134 1.57 7.79 10.66
C SER A 134 2.64 8.83 10.89
N VAL A 135 2.26 10.11 10.91
CA VAL A 135 3.12 11.22 11.35
C VAL A 135 2.60 11.68 12.71
N LYS A 136 3.46 11.67 13.71
CA LYS A 136 3.11 12.06 15.08
C LYS A 136 2.69 13.52 15.14
N ASP A 137 1.80 13.77 16.08
CA ASP A 137 1.26 15.07 16.35
C ASP A 137 2.29 15.98 17.02
N LYS A 138 2.50 17.18 16.46
CA LYS A 138 3.46 18.14 16.96
C LYS A 138 2.95 18.85 18.21
N ILE A 139 3.77 18.87 19.27
CA ILE A 139 3.52 19.75 20.42
C ILE A 139 3.73 21.19 20.00
N LYS A 140 2.71 22.03 20.15
CA LYS A 140 2.72 23.47 19.81
C LYS A 140 3.05 24.34 21.00
N ALA A 141 2.51 23.99 22.17
CA ALA A 141 2.69 24.73 23.41
C ALA A 141 2.41 23.84 24.63
N ILE A 142 2.81 24.32 25.78
CA ILE A 142 2.34 23.88 27.08
C ILE A 142 1.79 25.07 27.84
N SER A 143 0.79 24.83 28.68
CA SER A 143 0.26 25.83 29.62
C SER A 143 -0.04 25.20 30.96
N LEU A 144 0.09 25.98 32.04
CA LEU A 144 -0.40 25.56 33.34
C LEU A 144 -1.93 25.46 33.29
N ASN A 145 -2.50 24.32 33.65
CA ASN A 145 -3.96 24.14 33.71
C ASN A 145 -4.47 24.35 35.16
N ASN A 146 -3.91 23.63 36.12
CA ASN A 146 -4.18 23.87 37.53
C ASN A 146 -2.88 24.09 38.31
N GLU A 147 -2.93 25.06 39.22
CA GLU A 147 -1.87 25.26 40.22
C GLU A 147 -1.86 24.08 41.24
N PRO A 148 -0.73 23.85 41.95
CA PRO A 148 -0.72 22.94 43.09
C PRO A 148 -1.73 23.37 44.15
N ASN A 149 -2.27 22.39 44.89
CA ASN A 149 -3.18 22.67 46.00
C ASN A 149 -2.56 23.50 47.08
N LYS A 150 -1.24 23.46 47.20
CA LYS A 150 -0.46 24.21 48.16
C LYS A 150 0.47 25.19 47.42
N ILE A 151 0.33 26.47 47.72
CA ILE A 151 1.14 27.56 47.10
C ILE A 151 1.94 28.37 48.13
N ASN A 152 1.69 28.15 49.42
CA ASN A 152 2.41 28.85 50.52
C ASN A 152 3.23 27.83 51.32
N TYR A 153 4.52 28.12 51.47
CA TYR A 153 5.48 27.23 52.11
C TYR A 153 6.23 27.97 53.21
N LYS A 154 6.61 27.24 54.25
CA LYS A 154 7.54 27.71 55.27
C LYS A 154 8.99 27.49 54.80
N ASN A 155 9.90 28.26 55.30
CA ASN A 155 11.33 28.07 55.05
C ASN A 155 11.75 26.65 55.42
N GLY A 156 12.44 25.95 54.55
CA GLY A 156 12.84 24.55 54.65
C GLY A 156 11.80 23.51 54.30
N GLU A 157 10.59 23.90 53.92
CA GLU A 157 9.53 22.99 53.57
C GLU A 157 9.71 22.47 52.15
N ALA A 158 9.45 21.17 51.90
CA ALA A 158 9.51 20.56 50.59
C ALA A 158 8.33 21.03 49.72
N LEU A 159 8.58 21.16 48.42
CA LEU A 159 7.54 21.49 47.42
C LEU A 159 6.51 20.35 47.34
N ASP A 160 5.25 20.69 47.39
CA ASP A 160 4.12 19.77 47.15
C ASP A 160 3.40 20.21 45.85
N ILE A 161 3.53 19.40 44.84
CA ILE A 161 2.91 19.66 43.49
C ILE A 161 1.58 18.95 43.32
N THR A 162 1.02 18.39 44.39
CA THR A 162 -0.26 17.68 44.37
C THR A 162 -1.36 18.59 43.80
N GLY A 163 -2.09 18.11 42.80
CA GLY A 163 -3.14 18.85 42.11
C GLY A 163 -2.67 19.68 40.92
N ALA A 164 -1.36 19.89 40.77
CA ALA A 164 -0.85 20.64 39.60
C ALA A 164 -1.00 19.83 38.32
N THR A 165 -1.50 20.47 37.27
CA THR A 165 -1.63 19.89 35.95
C THR A 165 -1.20 20.87 34.86
N ILE A 166 -0.67 20.34 33.78
CA ILE A 166 -0.35 21.09 32.56
C ILE A 166 -1.13 20.58 31.37
N ASP A 167 -1.46 21.48 30.48
CA ASP A 167 -2.01 21.19 29.16
C ASP A 167 -0.88 21.11 28.14
N ILE A 168 -0.79 19.99 27.44
CA ILE A 168 0.04 19.81 26.25
C ILE A 168 -0.83 20.10 25.04
N ILE A 169 -0.58 21.23 24.39
CA ILE A 169 -1.35 21.72 23.25
C ILE A 169 -0.72 21.15 21.98
N LYS A 170 -1.47 20.33 21.27
CA LYS A 170 -1.10 19.71 19.99
C LYS A 170 -2.05 20.15 18.88
N SER A 171 -1.74 19.79 17.64
CA SER A 171 -2.64 20.05 16.49
C SER A 171 -3.94 19.27 16.61
N SER A 172 -3.91 18.05 17.15
CA SER A 172 -5.07 17.18 17.34
C SER A 172 -5.98 17.57 18.51
N GLY A 173 -5.49 18.42 19.41
CA GLY A 173 -6.23 18.83 20.62
C GLY A 173 -5.34 19.07 21.84
N ILE A 174 -5.97 19.11 23.00
CA ILE A 174 -5.30 19.34 24.29
C ILE A 174 -5.27 18.02 25.06
N ASN A 175 -4.09 17.71 25.64
CA ASN A 175 -3.92 16.59 26.54
C ASN A 175 -3.45 17.11 27.90
N THR A 176 -4.28 17.00 28.92
CA THR A 176 -3.96 17.42 30.30
C THR A 176 -3.27 16.29 31.03
N ILE A 177 -2.11 16.57 31.63
CA ILE A 177 -1.33 15.62 32.43
C ILE A 177 -0.95 16.20 33.77
N PRO A 178 -0.79 15.35 34.82
CA PRO A 178 -0.23 15.80 36.10
C PRO A 178 1.21 16.31 35.95
N VAL A 179 1.56 17.31 36.73
CA VAL A 179 2.93 17.76 36.87
C VAL A 179 3.72 16.74 37.72
N THR A 180 4.94 16.46 37.31
CA THR A 180 5.87 15.56 38.01
C THR A 180 7.13 16.32 38.40
N ASP A 181 7.88 15.81 39.42
CA ASP A 181 9.07 16.48 39.99
C ASP A 181 10.12 16.84 38.92
N ASN A 182 10.30 15.99 37.91
CA ASN A 182 11.27 16.21 36.85
C ASN A 182 10.85 17.34 35.82
N MET A 183 9.63 17.82 35.93
CA MET A 183 9.11 18.95 35.12
C MET A 183 9.31 20.29 35.83
N ILE A 184 9.68 20.28 37.11
CA ILE A 184 9.83 21.51 37.94
C ILE A 184 11.31 21.82 38.12
N SER A 185 11.62 23.10 38.05
CA SER A 185 12.94 23.64 38.39
C SER A 185 12.80 24.98 39.10
N GLY A 186 13.85 25.37 39.83
CA GLY A 186 13.92 26.71 40.45
C GLY A 186 13.35 26.79 41.88
N TYR A 187 12.73 25.75 42.43
CA TYR A 187 12.31 25.76 43.83
C TYR A 187 13.52 25.53 44.74
N ASN A 188 13.72 26.43 45.67
CA ASN A 188 14.73 26.27 46.73
C ASN A 188 14.06 26.54 48.09
N PRO A 189 13.92 25.49 48.96
CA PRO A 189 13.22 25.63 50.21
C PRO A 189 13.95 26.54 51.23
N GLN A 190 15.21 26.86 50.98
CA GLN A 190 15.99 27.75 51.86
C GLN A 190 15.87 29.24 51.48
N ASN A 191 15.31 29.53 50.33
CA ASN A 191 15.08 30.90 49.93
C ASN A 191 13.68 31.35 50.34
N SER A 192 13.63 32.31 51.27
CA SER A 192 12.40 33.05 51.55
C SER A 192 12.18 34.02 50.37
N GLY A 193 11.24 33.69 49.45
CA GLY A 193 10.79 34.62 48.43
C GLY A 193 9.87 35.67 49.02
N LEU A 194 9.91 36.89 48.41
CA LEU A 194 8.92 37.92 48.59
C LEU A 194 7.68 37.61 47.76
#